data_8fa680cef2040f4db4e652ba6d5b53be
#
_entry.id   8fa680cef2040f4db4e652ba6d5b53be
#
_cell.length_a   1.000
_cell.length_b   1.000
_cell.length_c   1.000
_cell.angle_alpha   90.00
_cell.angle_beta   90.00
_cell.angle_gamma   90.00
#
_symmetry.space_group_name_H-M   'P 1'
#
loop_
_entity.id
_entity.type
_entity.pdbx_description
1 polymer ?
#
loop_
_entity_poly.entity_id
_entity_poly.type
_entity_poly.pdbx_seq_one_letter_code
_entity_poly.pdbx_strand_id
1 'polypeptide(L)'
;LAKELNNKYFSFHAGFRFDPKPKQLGKKFKKISLNDKKKSEKTFFNNIIKLNLFAKKHNVKLLIENNVINKKNFKTFKGNPLLLTNPTDIINFYKKLPKSIGFLLDVAHLKVSSVSEKFNLIDGIIELNKIVNGYHLSDNNGLEDQNRNFTMNAWFLKYIKKDLSYYTLEIYRTNLNKIYKTKLMVEKFLNKK
;
A
#
# COMPACT_ATOMS: atom_id res chain seq x y z
N LEU A 1 7.95 -10.55 -16.70
CA LEU A 1 8.95 -10.04 -15.74
C LEU A 1 8.93 -10.79 -14.41
N ALA A 2 7.83 -10.80 -13.60
CA ALA A 2 7.80 -11.50 -12.30
C ALA A 2 8.18 -12.99 -12.46
N LYS A 3 7.60 -13.70 -13.44
CA LYS A 3 7.95 -15.09 -13.75
C LYS A 3 9.41 -15.25 -14.13
N GLU A 4 9.96 -14.38 -14.97
CA GLU A 4 11.35 -14.40 -15.42
C GLU A 4 12.33 -14.17 -14.27
N LEU A 5 11.95 -13.33 -13.31
CA LEU A 5 12.71 -13.07 -12.09
C LEU A 5 12.46 -14.09 -10.97
N ASN A 6 11.71 -15.16 -11.26
CA ASN A 6 11.29 -16.17 -10.29
C ASN A 6 10.61 -15.54 -9.03
N ASN A 7 9.91 -14.43 -9.22
CA ASN A 7 9.20 -13.74 -8.15
C ASN A 7 7.75 -14.23 -8.08
N LYS A 8 7.36 -14.75 -6.91
CA LYS A 8 6.02 -15.28 -6.66
C LYS A 8 4.96 -14.21 -6.44
N TYR A 9 5.36 -12.97 -6.21
CA TYR A 9 4.48 -11.85 -5.88
C TYR A 9 4.64 -10.70 -6.87
N PHE A 10 3.56 -10.02 -7.15
CA PHE A 10 3.54 -8.74 -7.86
C PHE A 10 2.60 -7.78 -7.14
N SER A 11 3.15 -6.69 -6.60
CA SER A 11 2.39 -5.65 -5.91
C SER A 11 2.13 -4.45 -6.81
N PHE A 12 1.01 -3.78 -6.58
CA PHE A 12 0.66 -2.54 -7.25
C PHE A 12 -0.35 -1.75 -6.42
N HIS A 13 -0.32 -0.45 -6.58
CA HIS A 13 -1.23 0.46 -5.89
C HIS A 13 -2.69 0.24 -6.28
N ALA A 14 -3.58 0.54 -5.34
CA ALA A 14 -5.01 0.59 -5.62
C ALA A 14 -5.36 1.68 -6.66
N GLY A 15 -6.58 1.65 -7.17
CA GLY A 15 -7.01 2.48 -8.28
C GLY A 15 -7.28 3.95 -7.94
N PHE A 16 -7.72 4.68 -8.95
CA PHE A 16 -8.02 6.11 -8.92
C PHE A 16 -9.52 6.37 -9.14
N ARG A 17 -9.98 7.53 -8.69
CA ARG A 17 -11.32 8.05 -9.01
C ARG A 17 -11.33 8.98 -10.22
N PHE A 18 -10.34 8.88 -11.09
CA PHE A 18 -10.23 9.57 -12.37
C PHE A 18 -9.43 8.68 -13.33
N ASP A 19 -9.30 9.08 -14.58
CA ASP A 19 -8.58 8.31 -15.60
C ASP A 19 -7.29 9.05 -16.01
N PRO A 20 -6.18 8.89 -15.28
CA PRO A 20 -4.91 9.51 -15.62
C PRO A 20 -4.28 8.81 -16.82
N LYS A 21 -3.82 9.56 -17.81
CA LYS A 21 -2.95 9.00 -18.85
C LYS A 21 -1.61 8.58 -18.22
N PRO A 22 -0.95 7.51 -18.68
CA PRO A 22 0.32 7.05 -18.09
C PRO A 22 1.38 8.14 -17.94
N LYS A 23 1.50 9.03 -18.93
CA LYS A 23 2.43 10.19 -18.90
C LYS A 23 2.08 11.28 -17.88
N GLN A 24 0.92 11.20 -17.24
CA GLN A 24 0.46 12.15 -16.21
C GLN A 24 0.74 11.64 -14.80
N LEU A 25 1.02 10.35 -14.63
CA LEU A 25 1.35 9.76 -13.33
C LEU A 25 2.61 10.43 -12.77
N GLY A 26 2.59 10.74 -11.48
CA GLY A 26 3.68 11.47 -10.80
C GLY A 26 3.75 12.97 -11.08
N LYS A 27 2.86 13.53 -11.91
CA LYS A 27 2.82 14.98 -12.23
C LYS A 27 1.66 15.68 -11.53
N LYS A 28 1.76 17.01 -11.40
CA LYS A 28 0.65 17.85 -10.90
C LYS A 28 -0.50 17.87 -11.92
N PHE A 29 -1.70 17.61 -11.46
CA PHE A 29 -2.92 17.79 -12.23
C PHE A 29 -3.50 19.20 -12.01
N LYS A 30 -3.92 19.88 -13.08
CA LYS A 30 -4.44 21.26 -12.97
C LYS A 30 -5.90 21.33 -12.54
N LYS A 31 -6.76 20.52 -13.12
CA LYS A 31 -8.16 20.35 -12.76
C LYS A 31 -8.60 18.95 -13.12
N ILE A 32 -9.23 18.23 -12.20
CA ILE A 32 -9.78 16.90 -12.43
C ILE A 32 -11.13 16.83 -11.77
N SER A 33 -12.14 16.38 -12.50
CA SER A 33 -13.40 15.95 -11.94
C SER A 33 -13.24 14.52 -11.42
N LEU A 34 -13.59 14.27 -10.17
CA LEU A 34 -13.57 12.93 -9.61
C LEU A 34 -14.80 12.16 -10.07
N ASN A 35 -14.58 10.95 -10.53
CA ASN A 35 -15.65 10.00 -10.81
C ASN A 35 -16.34 9.57 -9.50
N ASP A 36 -17.56 9.07 -9.62
CA ASP A 36 -18.25 8.41 -8.52
C ASP A 36 -17.39 7.29 -7.92
N LYS A 37 -17.33 7.23 -6.59
CA LYS A 37 -16.46 6.26 -5.89
C LYS A 37 -16.87 4.82 -6.18
N LYS A 38 -18.17 4.50 -6.13
CA LYS A 38 -18.68 3.14 -6.38
C LYS A 38 -18.41 2.69 -7.80
N LYS A 39 -18.56 3.60 -8.78
CA LYS A 39 -18.23 3.34 -10.20
C LYS A 39 -16.75 3.04 -10.35
N SER A 40 -15.88 3.83 -9.72
CA SER A 40 -14.42 3.64 -9.77
C SER A 40 -13.99 2.34 -9.11
N GLU A 41 -14.56 2.00 -7.95
CA GLU A 41 -14.33 0.72 -7.27
C GLU A 41 -14.75 -0.47 -8.14
N LYS A 42 -15.93 -0.40 -8.80
CA LYS A 42 -16.40 -1.43 -9.71
C LYS A 42 -15.46 -1.62 -10.89
N THR A 43 -14.99 -0.52 -11.50
CA THR A 43 -14.03 -0.57 -12.61
C THR A 43 -12.72 -1.20 -12.15
N PHE A 44 -12.18 -0.78 -11.02
CA PHE A 44 -10.95 -1.31 -10.44
C PHE A 44 -11.11 -2.81 -10.12
N PHE A 45 -12.20 -3.21 -9.48
CA PHE A 45 -12.51 -4.61 -9.19
C PHE A 45 -12.50 -5.48 -10.46
N ASN A 46 -13.23 -5.07 -11.51
CA ASN A 46 -13.31 -5.83 -12.76
C ASN A 46 -11.93 -6.00 -13.42
N ASN A 47 -11.10 -4.96 -13.39
CA ASN A 47 -9.75 -5.00 -13.95
C ASN A 47 -8.82 -5.91 -13.13
N ILE A 48 -8.94 -5.91 -11.80
CA ILE A 48 -8.17 -6.81 -10.94
C ILE A 48 -8.53 -8.27 -11.19
N ILE A 49 -9.81 -8.59 -11.36
CA ILE A 49 -10.23 -9.97 -11.65
C ILE A 49 -9.58 -10.45 -12.96
N LYS A 50 -9.60 -9.63 -14.01
CA LYS A 50 -8.93 -9.95 -15.28
C LYS A 50 -7.43 -10.15 -15.11
N LEU A 51 -6.76 -9.23 -14.39
CA LEU A 51 -5.33 -9.32 -14.12
C LEU A 51 -4.98 -10.55 -13.28
N ASN A 52 -5.82 -10.92 -12.31
CA ASN A 52 -5.62 -12.11 -11.49
C ASN A 52 -5.71 -13.40 -12.30
N LEU A 53 -6.61 -13.48 -13.27
CA LEU A 53 -6.67 -14.63 -14.19
C LEU A 53 -5.36 -14.77 -15.00
N PHE A 54 -4.81 -13.67 -15.45
CA PHE A 54 -3.52 -13.66 -16.14
C PHE A 54 -2.36 -14.03 -15.19
N ALA A 55 -2.30 -13.45 -14.01
CA ALA A 55 -1.26 -13.71 -13.02
C ALA A 55 -1.23 -15.19 -12.59
N LYS A 56 -2.39 -15.81 -12.39
CA LYS A 56 -2.51 -17.26 -12.07
C LYS A 56 -1.89 -18.16 -13.13
N LYS A 57 -2.03 -17.84 -14.42
CA LYS A 57 -1.41 -18.61 -15.52
C LYS A 57 0.13 -18.60 -15.43
N HIS A 58 0.70 -17.63 -14.72
CA HIS A 58 2.14 -17.47 -14.53
C HIS A 58 2.62 -17.80 -13.12
N ASN A 59 1.75 -18.40 -12.29
CA ASN A 59 2.04 -18.71 -10.87
C ASN A 59 2.48 -17.48 -10.04
N VAL A 60 1.93 -16.30 -10.37
CA VAL A 60 2.19 -15.04 -9.65
C VAL A 60 0.97 -14.67 -8.82
N LYS A 61 1.17 -14.39 -7.55
CA LYS A 61 0.13 -13.86 -6.65
C LYS A 61 0.14 -12.34 -6.72
N LEU A 62 -1.03 -11.75 -6.95
CA LEU A 62 -1.20 -10.29 -6.90
C LEU A 62 -1.36 -9.81 -5.46
N LEU A 63 -0.71 -8.72 -5.13
CA LEU A 63 -0.90 -7.99 -3.88
C LEU A 63 -1.34 -6.56 -4.20
N ILE A 64 -2.50 -6.16 -3.70
CA ILE A 64 -2.97 -4.78 -3.86
C ILE A 64 -2.49 -3.98 -2.65
N GLU A 65 -1.80 -2.89 -2.93
CA GLU A 65 -1.27 -1.98 -1.94
C GLU A 65 -2.24 -0.84 -1.62
N ASN A 66 -2.33 -0.43 -0.35
CA ASN A 66 -3.08 0.76 0.02
C ASN A 66 -2.45 2.02 -0.57
N ASN A 67 -3.29 2.90 -1.11
CA ASN A 67 -2.86 4.22 -1.56
C ASN A 67 -2.58 5.17 -0.38
N VAL A 68 -1.88 6.27 -0.68
CA VAL A 68 -1.56 7.34 0.26
C VAL A 68 -2.22 8.65 -0.15
N ILE A 69 -2.92 9.29 0.78
CA ILE A 69 -3.51 10.62 0.56
C ILE A 69 -3.02 11.62 1.61
N ASN A 70 -2.36 12.67 1.18
CA ASN A 70 -1.97 13.77 2.06
C ASN A 70 -3.00 14.90 2.04
N LYS A 71 -2.98 15.76 3.09
CA LYS A 71 -3.91 16.90 3.23
C LYS A 71 -3.90 17.85 2.03
N LYS A 72 -2.74 18.06 1.41
CA LYS A 72 -2.60 18.93 0.25
C LYS A 72 -3.37 18.40 -0.95
N ASN A 73 -3.20 17.12 -1.26
CA ASN A 73 -3.91 16.46 -2.34
C ASN A 73 -5.41 16.42 -2.05
N PHE A 74 -5.80 16.06 -0.83
CA PHE A 74 -7.20 16.06 -0.42
C PHE A 74 -7.89 17.42 -0.67
N LYS A 75 -7.22 18.53 -0.32
CA LYS A 75 -7.72 19.90 -0.60
C LYS A 75 -7.73 20.22 -2.10
N THR A 76 -6.66 19.87 -2.83
CA THR A 76 -6.52 20.18 -4.26
C THR A 76 -7.64 19.53 -5.08
N PHE A 77 -8.00 18.29 -4.76
CA PHE A 77 -9.04 17.54 -5.46
C PHE A 77 -10.44 17.71 -4.87
N LYS A 78 -10.59 18.52 -3.81
CA LYS A 78 -11.86 18.69 -3.08
C LYS A 78 -12.47 17.34 -2.65
N GLY A 79 -11.61 16.41 -2.21
CA GLY A 79 -11.96 15.07 -1.80
C GLY A 79 -10.81 14.08 -2.07
N ASN A 80 -11.06 12.81 -1.80
CA ASN A 80 -10.05 11.77 -2.03
C ASN A 80 -10.09 11.29 -3.49
N PRO A 81 -9.03 11.52 -4.31
CA PRO A 81 -8.95 11.05 -5.69
C PRO A 81 -8.56 9.58 -5.82
N LEU A 82 -8.23 8.91 -4.71
CA LEU A 82 -7.67 7.57 -4.69
C LEU A 82 -8.64 6.57 -4.05
N LEU A 83 -8.49 5.30 -4.35
CA LEU A 83 -9.19 4.20 -3.71
C LEU A 83 -8.30 3.57 -2.63
N LEU A 84 -8.92 2.95 -1.64
CA LEU A 84 -8.26 2.13 -0.61
C LEU A 84 -7.17 2.90 0.18
N THR A 85 -7.51 4.05 0.71
CA THR A 85 -6.64 4.88 1.55
C THR A 85 -6.92 4.76 3.05
N ASN A 86 -8.07 4.19 3.42
CA ASN A 86 -8.44 3.98 4.83
C ASN A 86 -8.87 2.53 5.12
N PRO A 87 -8.77 2.09 6.39
CA PRO A 87 -9.04 0.70 6.76
C PRO A 87 -10.44 0.20 6.39
N THR A 88 -11.47 1.02 6.60
CA THR A 88 -12.85 0.65 6.31
C THR A 88 -13.07 0.33 4.83
N ASP A 89 -12.59 1.21 3.94
CA ASP A 89 -12.70 1.00 2.49
C ASP A 89 -11.92 -0.23 2.05
N ILE A 90 -10.71 -0.40 2.58
CA ILE A 90 -9.84 -1.54 2.28
C ILE A 90 -10.55 -2.85 2.66
N ILE A 91 -10.99 -2.98 3.90
CA ILE A 91 -11.65 -4.20 4.41
C ILE A 91 -12.91 -4.51 3.60
N ASN A 92 -13.75 -3.51 3.34
CA ASN A 92 -14.98 -3.68 2.58
C ASN A 92 -14.73 -4.10 1.13
N PHE A 93 -13.65 -3.61 0.53
CA PHE A 93 -13.24 -4.01 -0.81
C PHE A 93 -12.70 -5.45 -0.82
N TYR A 94 -11.83 -5.79 0.13
CA TYR A 94 -11.23 -7.13 0.23
C TYR A 94 -12.23 -8.25 0.53
N LYS A 95 -13.31 -7.98 1.27
CA LYS A 95 -14.40 -8.95 1.48
C LYS A 95 -15.02 -9.46 0.18
N LYS A 96 -14.91 -8.70 -0.91
CA LYS A 96 -15.48 -9.03 -2.23
C LYS A 96 -14.46 -9.73 -3.14
N LEU A 97 -13.16 -9.72 -2.80
CA LEU A 97 -12.12 -10.25 -3.65
C LEU A 97 -11.93 -11.77 -3.48
N PRO A 98 -11.50 -12.47 -4.54
CA PRO A 98 -11.06 -13.86 -4.43
C PRO A 98 -9.83 -13.97 -3.48
N LYS A 99 -9.76 -15.05 -2.69
CA LYS A 99 -8.65 -15.33 -1.77
C LYS A 99 -7.27 -15.42 -2.44
N SER A 100 -7.23 -15.58 -3.77
CA SER A 100 -5.98 -15.59 -4.55
C SER A 100 -5.33 -14.21 -4.70
N ILE A 101 -6.06 -13.13 -4.39
CA ILE A 101 -5.53 -11.76 -4.38
C ILE A 101 -5.23 -11.39 -2.93
N GLY A 102 -4.00 -10.96 -2.67
CA GLY A 102 -3.57 -10.57 -1.34
C GLY A 102 -3.58 -9.05 -1.14
N PHE A 103 -3.44 -8.64 0.12
CA PHE A 103 -3.27 -7.27 0.54
C PHE A 103 -1.83 -7.01 0.98
N LEU A 104 -1.24 -5.97 0.45
CA LEU A 104 0.03 -5.42 0.89
C LEU A 104 -0.25 -4.15 1.67
N LEU A 105 0.19 -4.12 2.92
CA LEU A 105 0.10 -2.93 3.75
C LEU A 105 1.39 -2.14 3.69
N ASP A 106 1.35 -0.97 3.05
CA ASP A 106 2.36 0.05 3.27
C ASP A 106 2.02 0.83 4.54
N VAL A 107 2.89 0.70 5.55
CA VAL A 107 2.68 1.32 6.86
C VAL A 107 2.89 2.83 6.83
N ALA A 108 3.75 3.33 5.95
CA ALA A 108 4.01 4.75 5.78
C ALA A 108 2.82 5.45 5.09
N HIS A 109 2.22 4.83 4.08
CA HIS A 109 0.99 5.28 3.45
C HIS A 109 -0.17 5.36 4.44
N LEU A 110 -0.32 4.32 5.29
CA LEU A 110 -1.36 4.30 6.32
C LEU A 110 -1.21 5.49 7.28
N LYS A 111 0.03 5.80 7.71
CA LYS A 111 0.33 6.91 8.62
C LYS A 111 -0.04 8.27 8.03
N VAL A 112 0.30 8.54 6.77
CA VAL A 112 -0.07 9.81 6.11
C VAL A 112 -1.59 9.91 5.90
N SER A 113 -2.21 8.81 5.46
CA SER A 113 -3.65 8.78 5.22
C SER A 113 -4.45 8.94 6.51
N SER A 114 -3.97 8.40 7.65
CA SER A 114 -4.64 8.55 8.95
C SER A 114 -4.77 10.01 9.37
N VAL A 115 -3.74 10.82 9.13
CA VAL A 115 -3.76 12.27 9.41
C VAL A 115 -4.70 13.02 8.46
N SER A 116 -4.77 12.61 7.20
CA SER A 116 -5.57 13.30 6.18
C SER A 116 -7.06 12.96 6.27
N GLU A 117 -7.39 11.72 6.55
CA GLU A 117 -8.76 11.20 6.65
C GLU A 117 -9.25 11.08 8.10
N LYS A 118 -8.39 11.42 9.09
CA LYS A 118 -8.73 11.51 10.54
C LYS A 118 -9.21 10.20 11.15
N PHE A 119 -8.57 9.07 10.84
CA PHE A 119 -8.81 7.81 11.53
C PHE A 119 -7.67 7.47 12.50
N ASN A 120 -7.96 6.61 13.47
CA ASN A 120 -6.93 6.15 14.42
C ASN A 120 -5.94 5.23 13.71
N LEU A 121 -4.66 5.62 13.70
CA LEU A 121 -3.59 4.88 13.02
C LEU A 121 -3.39 3.48 13.62
N ILE A 122 -3.44 3.36 14.95
CA ILE A 122 -3.20 2.08 15.63
C ILE A 122 -4.36 1.11 15.41
N ASP A 123 -5.59 1.57 15.56
CA ASP A 123 -6.76 0.76 15.26
C ASP A 123 -6.74 0.31 13.79
N GLY A 124 -6.32 1.23 12.90
CA GLY A 124 -6.20 0.96 11.47
C GLY A 124 -5.23 -0.19 11.16
N ILE A 125 -4.03 -0.19 11.72
CA ILE A 125 -3.06 -1.28 11.48
C ILE A 125 -3.55 -2.61 12.09
N ILE A 126 -4.16 -2.57 13.26
CA ILE A 126 -4.71 -3.77 13.93
C ILE A 126 -5.81 -4.41 13.06
N GLU A 127 -6.74 -3.59 12.56
CA GLU A 127 -7.81 -4.08 11.69
C GLU A 127 -7.29 -4.65 10.37
N LEU A 128 -6.33 -3.97 9.74
CA LEU A 128 -5.76 -4.41 8.47
C LEU A 128 -4.91 -5.67 8.60
N ASN A 129 -4.33 -5.92 9.78
CA ASN A 129 -3.62 -7.17 10.05
C ASN A 129 -4.46 -8.43 9.89
N LYS A 130 -5.79 -8.33 9.96
CA LYS A 130 -6.70 -9.47 9.73
C LYS A 130 -6.64 -9.98 8.29
N ILE A 131 -6.24 -9.14 7.32
CA ILE A 131 -6.25 -9.45 5.89
C ILE A 131 -4.88 -9.33 5.21
N VAL A 132 -3.86 -8.82 5.91
CA VAL A 132 -2.54 -8.54 5.34
C VAL A 132 -1.81 -9.82 4.89
N ASN A 133 -1.11 -9.73 3.76
CA ASN A 133 -0.28 -10.80 3.18
C ASN A 133 1.18 -10.38 3.00
N GLY A 134 1.50 -9.11 3.18
CA GLY A 134 2.85 -8.56 3.11
C GLY A 134 2.90 -7.11 3.53
N TYR A 135 4.10 -6.61 3.73
CA TYR A 135 4.33 -5.22 4.15
C TYR A 135 5.35 -4.52 3.28
N HIS A 136 5.10 -3.23 2.97
CA HIS A 136 6.13 -2.25 2.70
C HIS A 136 6.44 -1.50 3.99
N LEU A 137 7.74 -1.44 4.32
CA LEU A 137 8.23 -0.89 5.58
C LEU A 137 9.11 0.33 5.31
N SER A 138 8.63 1.47 5.72
CA SER A 138 9.35 2.75 5.81
C SER A 138 8.67 3.64 6.84
N ASP A 139 9.22 4.81 7.13
CA ASP A 139 8.58 5.79 8.02
C ASP A 139 8.49 7.16 7.36
N ASN A 140 7.72 8.05 7.96
CA ASN A 140 7.54 9.43 7.54
C ASN A 140 7.05 10.30 8.70
N ASN A 141 6.83 11.57 8.43
CA ASN A 141 6.33 12.54 9.43
C ASN A 141 4.79 12.54 9.58
N GLY A 142 4.07 11.65 8.89
CA GLY A 142 2.61 11.63 8.83
C GLY A 142 1.97 12.69 7.93
N LEU A 143 2.76 13.58 7.32
CA LEU A 143 2.26 14.66 6.47
C LEU A 143 2.49 14.39 4.98
N GLU A 144 3.60 13.74 4.66
CA GLU A 144 4.04 13.42 3.30
C GLU A 144 4.61 12.01 3.25
N ASP A 145 4.45 11.37 2.12
CA ASP A 145 5.05 10.08 1.83
C ASP A 145 6.53 10.27 1.50
N GLN A 146 7.38 10.05 2.51
CA GLN A 146 8.80 10.36 2.45
C GLN A 146 9.70 9.14 2.37
N ASN A 147 9.16 7.95 2.61
CA ASN A 147 9.87 6.67 2.59
C ASN A 147 11.22 6.74 3.34
N ARG A 148 11.18 7.27 4.57
CA ARG A 148 12.37 7.43 5.42
C ARG A 148 12.82 6.11 6.01
N ASN A 149 14.11 6.01 6.24
CA ASN A 149 14.67 4.94 7.04
C ASN A 149 14.14 4.99 8.49
N PHE A 150 14.16 3.86 9.17
CA PHE A 150 13.62 3.71 10.52
C PHE A 150 14.54 2.86 11.41
N THR A 151 14.24 2.83 12.70
CA THR A 151 14.97 2.08 13.74
C THR A 151 14.04 1.11 14.46
N MET A 152 14.55 0.35 15.43
CA MET A 152 13.75 -0.55 16.28
C MET A 152 12.59 0.14 17.02
N ASN A 153 12.65 1.46 17.17
CA ASN A 153 11.59 2.26 17.82
C ASN A 153 10.48 2.68 16.84
N ALA A 154 10.50 2.21 15.59
CA ALA A 154 9.46 2.54 14.63
C ALA A 154 8.08 2.11 15.13
N TRP A 155 7.11 3.02 15.05
CA TRP A 155 5.78 2.88 15.62
C TRP A 155 5.04 1.60 15.21
N PHE A 156 5.28 1.12 13.98
CA PHE A 156 4.58 -0.02 13.39
C PHE A 156 5.17 -1.38 13.80
N LEU A 157 6.45 -1.47 14.21
CA LEU A 157 7.12 -2.76 14.43
C LEU A 157 6.40 -3.64 15.45
N LYS A 158 5.88 -3.05 16.54
CA LYS A 158 5.16 -3.82 17.56
C LYS A 158 3.79 -4.33 17.12
N TYR A 159 3.27 -3.86 15.99
CA TYR A 159 1.95 -4.23 15.48
C TYR A 159 1.99 -5.15 14.27
N ILE A 160 3.09 -5.17 13.47
CA ILE A 160 3.16 -6.01 12.28
C ILE A 160 3.22 -7.50 12.64
N LYS A 161 2.61 -8.33 11.80
CA LYS A 161 2.77 -9.79 11.86
C LYS A 161 4.20 -10.17 11.56
N LYS A 162 4.71 -11.27 12.16
CA LYS A 162 6.07 -11.77 11.97
C LYS A 162 6.14 -13.03 11.11
N ASP A 163 5.02 -13.60 10.77
CA ASP A 163 4.86 -14.91 10.13
C ASP A 163 4.46 -14.82 8.65
N LEU A 164 4.64 -13.66 8.03
CA LEU A 164 4.38 -13.48 6.59
C LEU A 164 5.64 -13.76 5.77
N SER A 165 5.45 -14.11 4.50
CA SER A 165 6.54 -14.41 3.57
C SER A 165 7.02 -13.20 2.75
N TYR A 166 6.41 -12.03 2.92
CA TYR A 166 6.70 -10.86 2.10
C TYR A 166 6.83 -9.59 2.93
N TYR A 167 8.06 -9.09 3.03
CA TYR A 167 8.40 -7.81 3.65
C TYR A 167 9.40 -7.10 2.74
N THR A 168 9.12 -5.87 2.38
CA THR A 168 9.97 -5.03 1.55
C THR A 168 10.33 -3.76 2.29
N LEU A 169 11.59 -3.36 2.25
CA LEU A 169 12.03 -2.05 2.69
C LEU A 169 11.85 -1.07 1.54
N GLU A 170 10.93 -0.14 1.68
CA GLU A 170 10.70 0.93 0.71
C GLU A 170 11.31 2.24 1.22
N ILE A 171 12.64 2.28 1.22
CA ILE A 171 13.40 3.38 1.82
C ILE A 171 14.13 4.15 0.71
N TYR A 172 13.90 5.47 0.66
CA TYR A 172 14.50 6.36 -0.33
C TYR A 172 15.51 7.32 0.30
N ARG A 173 16.32 7.94 -0.53
CA ARG A 173 17.25 9.03 -0.17
C ARG A 173 18.20 8.70 0.99
N THR A 174 18.69 7.45 1.00
CA THR A 174 19.71 6.98 1.95
C THR A 174 20.73 6.10 1.24
N ASN A 175 21.87 5.82 1.88
CA ASN A 175 22.88 4.96 1.29
C ASN A 175 22.59 3.45 1.52
N LEU A 176 23.15 2.61 0.67
CA LEU A 176 22.95 1.15 0.71
C LEU A 176 23.34 0.53 2.06
N ASN A 177 24.42 1.01 2.70
CA ASN A 177 24.84 0.50 4.01
C ASN A 177 23.78 0.71 5.09
N LYS A 178 23.09 1.84 5.06
CA LYS A 178 21.98 2.10 6.00
C LYS A 178 20.79 1.19 5.71
N ILE A 179 20.44 1.00 4.44
CA ILE A 179 19.36 0.08 4.04
C ILE A 179 19.71 -1.34 4.49
N TYR A 180 20.96 -1.78 4.27
CA TYR A 180 21.42 -3.10 4.67
C TYR A 180 21.35 -3.30 6.20
N LYS A 181 21.81 -2.32 6.99
CA LYS A 181 21.66 -2.36 8.46
C LYS A 181 20.21 -2.47 8.89
N THR A 182 19.31 -1.72 8.25
CA THR A 182 17.87 -1.79 8.53
C THR A 182 17.30 -3.16 8.14
N LYS A 183 17.73 -3.73 7.01
CA LYS A 183 17.36 -5.10 6.62
C LYS A 183 17.74 -6.11 7.71
N LEU A 184 19.00 -6.12 8.16
CA LEU A 184 19.47 -7.02 9.22
C LEU A 184 18.69 -6.83 10.53
N MET A 185 18.37 -5.58 10.87
CA MET A 185 17.55 -5.26 12.05
C MET A 185 16.15 -5.86 11.93
N VAL A 186 15.49 -5.71 10.77
CA VAL A 186 14.15 -6.25 10.53
C VAL A 186 14.17 -7.78 10.53
N GLU A 187 15.14 -8.41 9.87
CA GLU A 187 15.30 -9.87 9.88
C GLU A 187 15.45 -10.41 11.32
N LYS A 188 16.29 -9.77 12.13
CA LYS A 188 16.45 -10.11 13.55
C LYS A 188 15.14 -9.92 14.34
N PHE A 189 14.38 -8.88 14.05
CA PHE A 189 13.08 -8.62 14.67
C PHE A 189 12.05 -9.69 14.30
N LEU A 190 11.98 -10.08 13.03
CA LEU A 190 11.03 -11.08 12.53
C LEU A 190 11.35 -12.48 13.07
N ASN A 191 12.64 -12.82 13.21
CA ASN A 191 13.12 -14.12 13.68
C ASN A 191 13.11 -14.28 15.22
N LYS A 192 12.85 -13.22 15.98
CA LYS A 192 12.64 -13.33 17.42
C LYS A 192 11.25 -13.93 17.68
N LYS A 193 11.26 -15.24 17.97
CA LYS A 193 10.13 -15.93 18.62
C LYS A 193 10.12 -15.64 20.11
#